data_4740343e879dc6cb5ad826098d0aa8ac
#
_entry.id   4740343e879dc6cb5ad826098d0aa8ac
#
_cell.length_a   1.000
_cell.length_b   1.000
_cell.length_c   1.000
_cell.angle_alpha   90.00
_cell.angle_beta   90.00
_cell.angle_gamma   90.00
#
_symmetry.space_group_name_H-M   'P 1'
#
loop_
_entity.id
_entity.type
_entity.pdbx_description
1 polymer ?
#
loop_
_entity_poly.entity_id
_entity_poly.type
_entity_poly.pdbx_seq_one_letter_code
_entity_poly.pdbx_strand_id
1 'polypeptide(L)'
;MATVSVEVTVDLPAHRVWEAIADVGAVHRRLLPGRVADARIEGDFRILTMPDGAQVRELILAVDHRIRRMAYAVVEGQRLPLTYHHAAFQVLDEGDHSRLVWLTDVLPHAMADAVRARVERGIEEMRDVLELNEFER
;
A
#
# COMPACT_ATOMS: atom_id res chain seq x y z
N MET A 1 -11.86 -0.56 17.55
CA MET A 1 -11.06 -0.58 16.32
C MET A 1 -10.41 0.76 16.13
N ALA A 2 -9.15 0.77 15.71
CA ALA A 2 -8.44 2.01 15.46
C ALA A 2 -8.23 2.19 13.95
N THR A 3 -8.49 3.40 13.47
CA THR A 3 -8.24 3.79 12.09
C THR A 3 -7.03 4.70 12.04
N VAL A 4 -6.05 4.32 11.20
CA VAL A 4 -4.87 5.12 10.91
C VAL A 4 -5.03 5.63 9.48
N SER A 5 -5.04 6.95 9.30
CA SER A 5 -5.13 7.58 7.99
C SER A 5 -3.91 8.45 7.76
N VAL A 6 -3.18 8.19 6.69
CA VAL A 6 -1.97 8.94 6.33
C VAL A 6 -2.06 9.30 4.85
N GLU A 7 -1.62 10.50 4.51
CA GLU A 7 -1.63 10.94 3.12
C GLU A 7 -0.36 11.70 2.76
N VAL A 8 0.00 11.65 1.49
CA VAL A 8 1.11 12.43 0.93
C VAL A 8 0.69 13.02 -0.40
N THR A 9 1.25 14.17 -0.74
CA THR A 9 1.17 14.73 -2.07
C THR A 9 2.24 14.07 -2.93
N VAL A 10 1.86 13.62 -4.13
CA VAL A 10 2.77 13.02 -5.11
C VAL A 10 2.82 13.97 -6.31
N ASP A 11 4.03 14.31 -6.75
CA ASP A 11 4.25 15.23 -7.87
C ASP A 11 4.10 14.51 -9.22
N LEU A 12 2.96 13.85 -9.37
CA LEU A 12 2.53 13.12 -10.56
C LEU A 12 1.02 13.24 -10.69
N PRO A 13 0.48 13.22 -11.91
CA PRO A 13 -0.97 13.18 -12.09
C PRO A 13 -1.55 11.87 -11.57
N ALA A 14 -2.81 11.92 -11.17
CA ALA A 14 -3.49 10.80 -10.50
C ALA A 14 -3.43 9.49 -11.28
N HIS A 15 -3.56 9.54 -12.61
CA HIS A 15 -3.56 8.31 -13.41
C HIS A 15 -2.22 7.56 -13.35
N ARG A 16 -1.11 8.27 -13.17
CA ARG A 16 0.22 7.66 -13.04
C ARG A 16 0.37 6.96 -11.70
N VAL A 17 -0.05 7.62 -10.63
CA VAL A 17 0.00 7.03 -9.29
C VAL A 17 -0.94 5.83 -9.20
N TRP A 18 -2.15 5.98 -9.73
CA TRP A 18 -3.13 4.89 -9.72
C TRP A 18 -2.64 3.66 -10.50
N GLU A 19 -2.01 3.86 -11.63
CA GLU A 19 -1.46 2.76 -12.43
C GLU A 19 -0.56 1.85 -11.59
N ALA A 20 0.29 2.43 -10.75
CA ALA A 20 1.19 1.67 -9.88
C ALA A 20 0.44 1.02 -8.71
N ILE A 21 -0.50 1.73 -8.09
CA ILE A 21 -1.30 1.19 -6.97
C ILE A 21 -2.18 0.03 -7.44
N ALA A 22 -2.79 0.14 -8.62
CA ALA A 22 -3.68 -0.88 -9.17
C ALA A 22 -2.94 -2.14 -9.63
N ASP A 23 -1.65 -2.05 -9.89
CA ASP A 23 -0.82 -3.18 -10.31
C ASP A 23 -0.40 -4.00 -9.08
N VAL A 24 -1.36 -4.72 -8.51
CA VAL A 24 -1.21 -5.36 -7.19
C VAL A 24 -0.12 -6.43 -7.16
N GLY A 25 0.21 -7.04 -8.29
CA GLY A 25 1.28 -8.05 -8.39
C GLY A 25 2.67 -7.46 -8.51
N ALA A 26 2.82 -6.13 -8.60
CA ALA A 26 4.09 -5.46 -8.83
C ALA A 26 4.49 -4.50 -7.70
N VAL A 27 3.91 -4.65 -6.51
CA VAL A 27 4.18 -3.77 -5.36
C VAL A 27 5.67 -3.74 -5.01
N HIS A 28 6.37 -4.87 -5.16
CA HIS A 28 7.80 -4.99 -4.87
C HIS A 28 8.68 -4.25 -5.87
N ARG A 29 8.19 -3.96 -7.06
CA ARG A 29 8.95 -3.25 -8.10
C ARG A 29 8.54 -1.80 -8.23
N ARG A 30 7.24 -1.51 -8.10
CA ARG A 30 6.69 -0.20 -8.44
C ARG A 30 6.49 0.71 -7.23
N LEU A 31 6.44 0.15 -6.01
CA LEU A 31 6.10 0.91 -4.80
C LEU A 31 7.11 0.74 -3.67
N LEU A 32 7.52 -0.50 -3.38
CA LEU A 32 8.32 -0.80 -2.20
C LEU A 32 9.50 -1.72 -2.50
N PRO A 33 10.38 -1.34 -3.46
CA PRO A 33 11.59 -2.13 -3.70
C PRO A 33 12.47 -2.11 -2.45
N GLY A 34 12.99 -3.28 -2.08
CA GLY A 34 13.82 -3.42 -0.88
C GLY A 34 13.04 -3.72 0.39
N ARG A 35 11.78 -3.26 0.53
CA ARG A 35 10.92 -3.64 1.64
C ARG A 35 10.16 -4.92 1.38
N VAL A 36 9.76 -5.12 0.14
CA VAL A 36 9.10 -6.34 -0.33
C VAL A 36 10.00 -6.95 -1.38
N ALA A 37 10.46 -8.18 -1.15
CA ALA A 37 11.39 -8.85 -2.05
C ALA A 37 10.69 -9.41 -3.28
N ASP A 38 9.46 -9.91 -3.12
CA ASP A 38 8.68 -10.50 -4.20
C ASP A 38 7.19 -10.40 -3.90
N ALA A 39 6.38 -10.42 -4.95
CA ALA A 39 4.93 -10.46 -4.84
C ALA A 39 4.38 -11.36 -5.95
N ARG A 40 3.41 -12.21 -5.62
CA ARG A 40 2.73 -13.03 -6.60
C ARG A 40 1.23 -13.07 -6.31
N ILE A 41 0.45 -13.32 -7.34
CA ILE A 41 -1.00 -13.38 -7.24
C ILE A 41 -1.42 -14.85 -7.32
N GLU A 42 -2.25 -15.29 -6.38
CA GLU A 42 -2.86 -16.61 -6.35
C GLU A 42 -4.36 -16.45 -6.15
N GLY A 43 -5.13 -16.46 -7.24
CA GLY A 43 -6.57 -16.19 -7.17
C GLY A 43 -6.83 -14.77 -6.69
N ASP A 44 -7.58 -14.65 -5.60
CA ASP A 44 -7.89 -13.35 -5.00
C ASP A 44 -6.82 -12.88 -4.00
N PHE A 45 -5.77 -13.68 -3.81
CA PHE A 45 -4.73 -13.40 -2.82
C PHE A 45 -3.46 -12.86 -3.45
N ARG A 46 -2.79 -12.00 -2.71
CA ARG A 46 -1.43 -11.54 -3.00
C ARG A 46 -0.51 -12.10 -1.92
N ILE A 47 0.55 -12.76 -2.33
CA ILE A 47 1.56 -13.29 -1.42
C ILE A 47 2.80 -12.41 -1.52
N LEU A 48 3.14 -11.74 -0.42
CA LEU A 48 4.36 -10.94 -0.35
C LEU A 48 5.45 -11.77 0.31
N THR A 49 6.65 -11.76 -0.29
CA THR A 49 7.84 -12.33 0.33
C THR A 49 8.68 -11.16 0.82
N MET A 50 8.99 -11.16 2.10
CA MET A 50 9.80 -10.13 2.73
C MET A 50 11.29 -10.47 2.57
N PRO A 51 12.20 -9.49 2.77
CA PRO A 51 13.66 -9.75 2.59
C PRO A 51 14.20 -10.87 3.47
N ASP A 52 13.60 -11.11 4.64
CA ASP A 52 14.00 -12.21 5.53
C ASP A 52 13.39 -13.55 5.15
N GLY A 53 12.63 -13.62 4.05
CA GLY A 53 11.97 -14.83 3.58
C GLY A 53 10.59 -15.08 4.15
N ALA A 54 10.16 -14.31 5.15
CA ALA A 54 8.81 -14.43 5.69
C ALA A 54 7.77 -14.03 4.65
N GLN A 55 6.61 -14.67 4.68
CA GLN A 55 5.53 -14.38 3.74
C GLN A 55 4.35 -13.74 4.43
N VAL A 56 3.74 -12.78 3.75
CA VAL A 56 2.50 -12.12 4.18
C VAL A 56 1.44 -12.44 3.13
N ARG A 57 0.29 -12.91 3.58
CA ARG A 57 -0.83 -13.24 2.69
C ARG A 57 -1.92 -12.20 2.83
N GLU A 58 -2.29 -11.60 1.71
CA GLU A 58 -3.28 -10.53 1.66
C GLU A 58 -4.42 -10.91 0.73
N LEU A 59 -5.64 -10.70 1.18
CA LEU A 59 -6.82 -10.85 0.34
C LEU A 59 -7.07 -9.52 -0.35
N ILE A 60 -7.06 -9.50 -1.68
CA ILE A 60 -7.36 -8.29 -2.46
C ILE A 60 -8.88 -8.16 -2.53
N LEU A 61 -9.41 -7.13 -1.88
CA LEU A 61 -10.85 -6.93 -1.74
C LEU A 61 -11.45 -6.11 -2.87
N ALA A 62 -10.69 -5.14 -3.38
CA ALA A 62 -11.19 -4.25 -4.41
C ALA A 62 -10.04 -3.62 -5.20
N VAL A 63 -10.23 -3.50 -6.51
CA VAL A 63 -9.43 -2.63 -7.36
C VAL A 63 -10.45 -1.88 -8.21
N ASP A 64 -10.81 -0.68 -7.78
CA ASP A 64 -11.86 0.12 -8.42
C ASP A 64 -11.22 1.24 -9.23
N HIS A 65 -11.16 1.06 -10.54
CA HIS A 65 -10.52 2.02 -11.44
C HIS A 65 -11.30 3.33 -11.57
N ARG A 66 -12.60 3.30 -11.31
CA ARG A 66 -13.43 4.49 -11.45
C ARG A 66 -13.15 5.51 -10.36
N ILE A 67 -13.01 5.04 -9.12
CA ILE A 67 -12.73 5.93 -7.99
C ILE A 67 -11.28 5.87 -7.54
N ARG A 68 -10.45 5.09 -8.21
CA ARG A 68 -9.03 4.90 -7.92
C ARG A 68 -8.81 4.46 -6.47
N ARG A 69 -9.45 3.35 -6.12
CA ARG A 69 -9.36 2.78 -4.78
C ARG A 69 -8.96 1.31 -4.86
N MET A 70 -7.96 0.91 -4.08
CA MET A 70 -7.55 -0.47 -3.92
C MET A 70 -7.62 -0.83 -2.44
N ALA A 71 -8.21 -1.98 -2.11
CA ALA A 71 -8.36 -2.42 -0.72
C ALA A 71 -7.91 -3.86 -0.55
N TYR A 72 -7.33 -4.15 0.62
CA TYR A 72 -6.88 -5.49 0.96
C TYR A 72 -7.01 -5.74 2.46
N ALA A 73 -7.02 -7.02 2.84
CA ALA A 73 -6.96 -7.45 4.23
C ALA A 73 -5.78 -8.41 4.40
N VAL A 74 -4.98 -8.20 5.44
CA VAL A 74 -3.90 -9.12 5.78
C VAL A 74 -4.52 -10.29 6.53
N VAL A 75 -4.39 -11.51 5.99
CA VAL A 75 -5.01 -12.70 6.55
C VAL A 75 -4.01 -13.65 7.23
N GLU A 76 -2.73 -13.61 6.84
CA GLU A 76 -1.67 -14.41 7.44
C GLU A 76 -0.34 -13.66 7.39
N GLY A 77 0.53 -13.92 8.35
CA GLY A 77 1.89 -13.41 8.36
C GLY A 77 2.03 -11.97 8.82
N GLN A 78 1.12 -11.48 9.65
CA GLN A 78 1.21 -10.13 10.18
C GLN A 78 2.56 -9.89 10.84
N ARG A 79 3.18 -8.75 10.51
CA ARG A 79 4.50 -8.36 11.05
C ARG A 79 4.39 -7.74 12.43
N LEU A 80 3.20 -7.31 12.83
CA LEU A 80 2.86 -6.79 14.15
C LEU A 80 1.80 -7.69 14.77
N PRO A 81 1.66 -7.72 16.11
CA PRO A 81 0.67 -8.58 16.76
C PRO A 81 -0.74 -8.03 16.60
N LEU A 82 -1.25 -8.04 15.37
CA LEU A 82 -2.59 -7.57 15.02
C LEU A 82 -3.54 -8.76 14.93
N THR A 83 -4.77 -8.56 15.42
CA THR A 83 -5.86 -9.53 15.28
C THR A 83 -6.79 -9.17 14.12
N TYR A 84 -6.68 -7.96 13.59
CA TYR A 84 -7.41 -7.49 12.41
C TYR A 84 -6.57 -6.45 11.69
N HIS A 85 -6.51 -6.54 10.36
CA HIS A 85 -5.76 -5.61 9.54
C HIS A 85 -6.43 -5.49 8.17
N HIS A 86 -7.07 -4.36 7.93
CA HIS A 86 -7.69 -4.00 6.66
C HIS A 86 -7.12 -2.67 6.21
N ALA A 87 -6.81 -2.53 4.93
CA ALA A 87 -6.24 -1.30 4.43
C ALA A 87 -6.80 -0.95 3.05
N ALA A 88 -6.78 0.33 2.74
CA ALA A 88 -7.17 0.83 1.44
C ALA A 88 -6.26 1.98 1.02
N PHE A 89 -5.93 2.02 -0.26
CA PHE A 89 -5.32 3.16 -0.91
C PHE A 89 -6.36 3.86 -1.76
N GLN A 90 -6.31 5.18 -1.76
CA GLN A 90 -7.08 5.99 -2.70
C GLN A 90 -6.21 7.07 -3.30
N VAL A 91 -6.37 7.30 -4.60
CA VAL A 91 -5.63 8.34 -5.32
C VAL A 91 -6.62 9.44 -5.68
N LEU A 92 -6.34 10.65 -5.21
CA LEU A 92 -7.17 11.83 -5.45
C LEU A 92 -6.50 12.73 -6.48
N ASP A 93 -7.27 13.14 -7.48
CA ASP A 93 -6.80 14.00 -8.56
C ASP A 93 -6.73 15.46 -8.08
N GLU A 94 -5.55 16.08 -8.21
CA GLU A 94 -5.33 17.48 -7.88
C GLU A 94 -4.68 18.22 -9.07
N GLY A 95 -5.01 17.81 -10.30
CA GLY A 95 -4.51 18.43 -11.52
C GLY A 95 -3.21 17.81 -11.99
N ASP A 96 -2.12 18.56 -11.96
CA ASP A 96 -0.81 18.07 -12.36
C ASP A 96 -0.11 17.24 -11.29
N HIS A 97 -0.67 17.21 -10.09
CA HIS A 97 -0.22 16.38 -8.99
C HIS A 97 -1.41 15.63 -8.39
N SER A 98 -1.15 14.78 -7.40
CA SER A 98 -2.17 13.96 -6.79
C SER A 98 -1.92 13.79 -5.31
N ARG A 99 -2.92 13.25 -4.61
CA ARG A 99 -2.81 12.91 -3.21
C ARG A 99 -3.02 11.40 -3.07
N LEU A 100 -2.07 10.73 -2.45
CA LEU A 100 -2.16 9.32 -2.12
C LEU A 100 -2.57 9.19 -0.67
N VAL A 101 -3.71 8.54 -0.42
CA VAL A 101 -4.24 8.30 0.92
C VAL A 101 -4.12 6.82 1.23
N TRP A 102 -3.58 6.50 2.40
CA TRP A 102 -3.51 5.13 2.90
C TRP A 102 -4.28 5.06 4.21
N LEU A 103 -5.39 4.34 4.21
CA LEU A 103 -6.27 4.17 5.35
C LEU A 103 -6.13 2.73 5.87
N THR A 104 -5.88 2.58 7.17
CA THR A 104 -5.67 1.26 7.76
C THR A 104 -6.52 1.12 9.03
N ASP A 105 -7.32 0.06 9.07
CA ASP A 105 -8.11 -0.30 10.25
C ASP A 105 -7.47 -1.50 10.94
N VAL A 106 -7.21 -1.40 12.24
CA VAL A 106 -6.49 -2.43 12.97
C VAL A 106 -7.12 -2.72 14.33
N LEU A 107 -6.87 -3.93 14.81
CA LEU A 107 -7.10 -4.36 16.19
C LEU A 107 -5.83 -5.08 16.64
N PRO A 108 -5.45 -4.98 17.92
CA PRO A 108 -6.05 -4.16 18.97
C PRO A 108 -5.68 -2.67 18.85
N HIS A 109 -6.45 -1.81 19.50
CA HIS A 109 -6.23 -0.35 19.49
C HIS A 109 -4.84 0.05 19.95
N ALA A 110 -4.28 -0.68 20.89
CA ALA A 110 -2.94 -0.41 21.44
C ALA A 110 -1.83 -0.42 20.36
N MET A 111 -2.08 -1.04 19.21
CA MET A 111 -1.12 -1.12 18.11
C MET A 111 -1.21 0.06 17.14
N ALA A 112 -2.13 0.99 17.34
CA ALA A 112 -2.35 2.09 16.39
C ALA A 112 -1.09 2.92 16.15
N ASP A 113 -0.32 3.26 17.19
CA ASP A 113 0.89 4.07 17.03
C ASP A 113 1.98 3.33 16.25
N ALA A 114 2.16 2.03 16.50
CA ALA A 114 3.12 1.21 15.77
C ALA A 114 2.73 1.09 14.29
N VAL A 115 1.44 0.92 14.01
CA VAL A 115 0.91 0.87 12.64
C VAL A 115 1.11 2.22 11.95
N ARG A 116 0.80 3.33 12.62
CA ARG A 116 0.99 4.67 12.07
C ARG A 116 2.44 4.90 11.66
N ALA A 117 3.40 4.54 12.50
CA ALA A 117 4.81 4.71 12.20
C ALA A 117 5.21 3.95 10.93
N ARG A 118 4.71 2.72 10.75
CA ARG A 118 4.98 1.92 9.56
C ARG A 118 4.34 2.51 8.30
N VAL A 119 3.08 2.93 8.41
CA VAL A 119 2.33 3.49 7.29
C VAL A 119 2.96 4.81 6.84
N GLU A 120 3.35 5.66 7.78
CA GLU A 120 4.03 6.92 7.46
C GLU A 120 5.33 6.69 6.69
N ARG A 121 6.16 5.75 7.13
CA ARG A 121 7.38 5.41 6.39
C ARG A 121 7.08 4.81 5.03
N GLY A 122 6.12 3.90 4.98
CA GLY A 122 5.78 3.21 3.75
C GLY A 122 5.26 4.14 2.66
N ILE A 123 4.37 5.06 3.03
CA ILE A 123 3.77 5.97 2.05
C ILE A 123 4.79 6.99 1.51
N GLU A 124 5.71 7.43 2.35
CA GLU A 124 6.79 8.32 1.92
C GLU A 124 7.74 7.61 0.95
N GLU A 125 8.06 6.35 1.23
CA GLU A 125 8.89 5.54 0.32
C GLU A 125 8.20 5.30 -1.02
N MET A 126 6.90 5.02 -0.98
CA MET A 126 6.11 4.85 -2.20
C MET A 126 6.14 6.12 -3.06
N ARG A 127 5.92 7.28 -2.44
CA ARG A 127 6.00 8.56 -3.14
C ARG A 127 7.36 8.75 -3.80
N ASP A 128 8.42 8.51 -3.05
CA ASP A 128 9.78 8.72 -3.55
C ASP A 128 10.08 7.79 -4.73
N VAL A 129 9.67 6.54 -4.65
CA VAL A 129 9.85 5.57 -5.74
C VAL A 129 9.03 5.97 -6.97
N LEU A 130 7.80 6.38 -6.78
CA LEU A 130 6.93 6.82 -7.88
C LEU A 130 7.53 8.02 -8.61
N GLU A 131 7.97 9.02 -7.88
CA GLU A 131 8.55 10.23 -8.46
C GLU A 131 9.87 9.94 -9.15
N LEU A 132 10.71 9.10 -8.58
CA LEU A 132 11.97 8.70 -9.17
C LEU A 132 11.77 7.92 -10.47
N ASN A 133 10.87 6.96 -10.49
CA ASN A 133 10.60 6.14 -11.67
C ASN A 133 10.05 6.99 -12.85
N GLU A 134 9.22 7.98 -12.56
CA GLU A 134 8.72 8.88 -13.59
C GLU A 134 9.84 9.74 -14.15
N PHE A 135 10.74 10.19 -13.29
CA PHE A 135 11.88 10.99 -13.73
C PHE A 135 12.82 10.18 -14.63
N GLU A 136 12.99 8.89 -14.40
CA GLU A 136 13.88 8.01 -15.15
C GLU A 136 13.28 7.54 -16.49
N ARG A 137 11.99 7.79 -16.71
CA ARG A 137 11.36 7.48 -18.00
C ARG A 137 11.80 8.47 -19.05
#